data_86763608d8c97ef2c54320e8c95a1b1d
#
_entry.id   86763608d8c97ef2c54320e8c95a1b1d
#
_cell.length_a   1.000
_cell.length_b   1.000
_cell.length_c   1.000
_cell.angle_alpha   90.00
_cell.angle_beta   90.00
_cell.angle_gamma   90.00
#
_symmetry.space_group_name_H-M   'P 1'
#
loop_
_entity.id
_entity.type
_entity.pdbx_description
1 polymer ?
#
loop_
_entity_poly.entity_id
_entity_poly.type
_entity_poly.pdbx_seq_one_letter_code
_entity_poly.pdbx_strand_id
1 'polypeptide(L)'
;MTNTLFEDDNQTGKARSKKKAKAKGKASASASKPARRKSAESMATKQRDISVSEFFSKNRHLLGFDSPLKALLTTVKEAVDNSLDACEEGGILPEIAVEIEQTSEKTFKISIEDNGPGIVDTQIGKIFGKLLYGSKFHKLSQSRGQQGIGISAAGMYGQLTTGKPIHVFSRTGKKKPAHEFVLSIDTARNKPEIHSCLLYTSPSPRD
;
A
#
# COMPACT_ATOMS: atom_id res chain seq x y z
N MET A 1 -31.48 21.73 30.28
CA MET A 1 -31.13 23.04 30.84
C MET A 1 -30.03 23.57 29.95
N THR A 2 -30.34 24.26 28.84
CA THR A 2 -30.48 25.74 28.77
C THR A 2 -29.16 26.42 29.11
N ASN A 3 -28.56 27.24 28.31
CA ASN A 3 -28.87 28.25 27.31
C ASN A 3 -27.52 28.90 26.92
N THR A 4 -27.22 29.17 25.64
CA THR A 4 -27.37 30.48 24.93
C THR A 4 -26.71 31.68 25.64
N LEU A 5 -25.99 32.53 24.95
CA LEU A 5 -26.24 33.63 24.03
C LEU A 5 -24.92 34.38 23.81
N PHE A 6 -24.51 34.79 22.60
CA PHE A 6 -24.80 36.08 21.93
C PHE A 6 -24.36 37.36 22.71
N GLU A 7 -23.55 38.16 22.07
CA GLU A 7 -23.80 39.55 21.58
C GLU A 7 -22.45 40.21 21.31
N ASP A 8 -22.11 40.66 20.12
CA ASP A 8 -22.37 41.93 19.44
C ASP A 8 -22.22 43.21 20.29
N ASP A 9 -21.33 44.07 19.81
CA ASP A 9 -21.49 45.54 19.73
C ASP A 9 -20.17 46.15 19.22
N ASN A 10 -20.06 46.72 18.10
CA ASN A 10 -20.54 47.87 17.35
C ASN A 10 -20.25 49.24 18.01
N GLN A 11 -19.77 50.11 17.12
CA GLN A 11 -19.75 51.59 17.12
C GLN A 11 -18.62 52.30 17.90
N THR A 12 -17.99 53.25 17.42
CA THR A 12 -18.09 54.45 16.57
C THR A 12 -16.81 55.23 16.79
N GLY A 13 -16.22 55.99 15.98
CA GLY A 13 -16.56 56.96 15.01
C GLY A 13 -15.54 58.11 14.97
N LYS A 14 -15.40 58.77 13.82
CA LYS A 14 -14.93 60.17 13.59
C LYS A 14 -13.42 60.47 13.78
N ALA A 15 -12.74 61.17 12.96
CA ALA A 15 -12.94 61.96 11.74
C ALA A 15 -11.66 62.75 11.46
N ARG A 16 -11.40 63.08 10.20
CA ARG A 16 -10.71 64.24 9.65
C ARG A 16 -9.20 64.43 9.91
N SER A 17 -8.40 64.35 8.84
CA SER A 17 -7.95 65.59 8.19
C SER A 17 -7.20 65.33 6.86
N LYS A 18 -7.50 66.17 5.89
CA LYS A 18 -6.91 66.25 4.54
C LYS A 18 -5.48 66.73 4.63
N LYS A 19 -4.54 66.08 3.87
CA LYS A 19 -3.46 66.81 3.21
C LYS A 19 -3.15 66.12 1.88
N LYS A 20 -3.32 66.91 0.82
CA LYS A 20 -2.84 66.62 -0.56
C LYS A 20 -1.34 66.60 -0.57
N ALA A 21 -0.75 65.59 -1.17
CA ALA A 21 0.55 65.73 -1.86
C ALA A 21 0.54 64.85 -3.10
N LYS A 22 0.78 65.46 -4.23
CA LYS A 22 1.04 64.91 -5.54
C LYS A 22 2.37 64.15 -5.50
N ALA A 23 2.37 62.90 -5.92
CA ALA A 23 3.59 62.32 -6.49
C ALA A 23 3.21 61.35 -7.62
N LYS A 24 3.73 61.62 -8.78
CA LYS A 24 3.73 60.77 -9.97
C LYS A 24 4.49 59.47 -9.65
N GLY A 25 3.86 58.35 -9.71
CA GLY A 25 4.50 57.04 -9.67
C GLY A 25 4.05 56.24 -10.88
N LYS A 26 4.96 55.98 -11.81
CA LYS A 26 4.81 55.09 -12.94
C LYS A 26 4.31 53.72 -12.49
N ALA A 27 3.14 53.35 -12.89
CA ALA A 27 2.70 51.95 -12.84
C ALA A 27 3.49 51.17 -13.90
N SER A 28 4.51 50.44 -13.50
CA SER A 28 5.10 49.41 -14.31
C SER A 28 4.21 48.15 -14.16
N ALA A 29 3.29 48.01 -15.12
CA ALA A 29 2.63 46.72 -15.30
C ALA A 29 3.69 45.70 -15.73
N SER A 30 4.15 44.86 -14.80
CA SER A 30 4.91 43.67 -15.15
C SER A 30 3.97 42.70 -15.84
N ALA A 31 3.89 42.78 -17.15
CA ALA A 31 3.23 41.73 -17.94
C ALA A 31 3.96 40.42 -17.69
N SER A 32 3.32 39.54 -16.96
CA SER A 32 3.78 38.16 -16.80
C SER A 32 3.87 37.54 -18.20
N LYS A 33 5.08 37.17 -18.62
CA LYS A 33 5.31 36.49 -19.88
C LYS A 33 4.41 35.24 -19.93
N PRO A 34 3.65 35.01 -20.99
CA PRO A 34 2.82 33.82 -21.11
C PRO A 34 3.71 32.58 -20.97
N ALA A 35 3.27 31.64 -20.11
CA ALA A 35 3.99 30.39 -19.87
C ALA A 35 4.21 29.69 -21.22
N ARG A 36 5.46 29.49 -21.60
CA ARG A 36 5.86 28.89 -22.88
C ARG A 36 5.23 27.49 -22.94
N ARG A 37 4.37 27.24 -23.91
CA ARG A 37 3.79 25.93 -24.17
C ARG A 37 4.91 24.93 -24.37
N LYS A 38 4.86 23.82 -23.59
CA LYS A 38 5.83 22.72 -23.72
C LYS A 38 5.50 21.92 -24.98
N SER A 39 6.49 21.59 -25.78
CA SER A 39 6.29 20.69 -26.92
C SER A 39 6.14 19.23 -26.46
N ALA A 40 5.52 18.38 -27.29
CA ALA A 40 5.38 16.95 -27.03
C ALA A 40 6.75 16.30 -26.81
N GLU A 41 7.77 16.68 -27.55
CA GLU A 41 9.13 16.20 -27.42
C GLU A 41 9.71 16.57 -26.05
N SER A 42 9.50 17.81 -25.58
CA SER A 42 9.97 18.25 -24.26
C SER A 42 9.23 17.59 -23.10
N MET A 43 8.03 17.08 -23.35
CA MET A 43 7.30 16.26 -22.37
C MET A 43 7.74 14.80 -22.41
N ALA A 44 7.99 14.25 -23.59
CA ALA A 44 8.49 12.89 -23.76
C ALA A 44 9.86 12.67 -23.09
N THR A 45 10.79 13.63 -23.19
CA THR A 45 12.10 13.56 -22.52
C THR A 45 12.03 13.57 -20.99
N LYS A 46 10.89 13.95 -20.40
CA LYS A 46 10.66 13.93 -18.96
C LYS A 46 9.99 12.66 -18.46
N GLN A 47 9.47 11.85 -19.38
CA GLN A 47 8.93 10.54 -19.04
C GLN A 47 10.09 9.59 -18.74
N ARG A 48 10.07 8.99 -17.56
CA ARG A 48 11.03 7.97 -17.14
C ARG A 48 10.28 6.83 -16.47
N ASP A 49 10.79 5.65 -16.60
CA ASP A 49 10.33 4.53 -15.81
C ASP A 49 10.63 4.77 -14.33
N ILE A 50 9.64 4.51 -13.50
CA ILE A 50 9.76 4.62 -12.05
C ILE A 50 10.03 3.21 -11.52
N SER A 51 11.08 3.04 -10.71
CA SER A 51 11.30 1.76 -10.03
C SER A 51 10.17 1.45 -9.05
N VAL A 52 9.96 0.17 -8.77
CA VAL A 52 8.90 -0.27 -7.86
C VAL A 52 9.12 0.28 -6.45
N SER A 53 10.37 0.38 -6.00
CA SER A 53 10.69 1.00 -4.72
C SER A 53 10.37 2.50 -4.70
N GLU A 54 10.63 3.22 -5.78
CA GLU A 54 10.27 4.65 -5.90
C GLU A 54 8.74 4.82 -5.92
N PHE A 55 8.03 3.97 -6.68
CA PHE A 55 6.56 3.96 -6.68
C PHE A 55 6.02 3.73 -5.27
N PHE A 56 6.49 2.69 -4.58
CA PHE A 56 6.06 2.37 -3.23
C PHE A 56 6.35 3.52 -2.26
N SER A 57 7.57 4.07 -2.28
CA SER A 57 7.97 5.16 -1.40
C SER A 57 7.11 6.41 -1.58
N LYS A 58 6.76 6.75 -2.81
CA LYS A 58 5.90 7.91 -3.13
C LYS A 58 4.42 7.70 -2.79
N ASN A 59 3.96 6.45 -2.79
CA ASN A 59 2.55 6.11 -2.62
C ASN A 59 2.24 5.40 -1.28
N ARG A 60 3.17 5.36 -0.33
CA ARG A 60 2.99 4.69 0.98
C ARG A 60 1.71 5.10 1.69
N HIS A 61 1.36 6.38 1.64
CA HIS A 61 0.16 6.91 2.29
C HIS A 61 -1.13 6.40 1.63
N LEU A 62 -1.15 6.24 0.30
CA LEU A 62 -2.30 5.70 -0.44
C LEU A 62 -2.46 4.18 -0.20
N LEU A 63 -1.35 3.50 0.05
CA LEU A 63 -1.31 2.07 0.29
C LEU A 63 -1.52 1.69 1.77
N GLY A 64 -1.64 2.66 2.67
CA GLY A 64 -1.83 2.42 4.10
C GLY A 64 -0.54 2.09 4.86
N PHE A 65 0.65 2.42 4.31
CA PHE A 65 1.95 2.15 4.90
C PHE A 65 2.69 3.43 5.32
N ASP A 66 1.97 4.50 5.63
CA ASP A 66 2.53 5.80 6.01
C ASP A 66 3.07 5.84 7.46
N SER A 67 2.59 4.96 8.33
CA SER A 67 3.09 4.82 9.69
C SER A 67 3.24 3.35 10.10
N PRO A 68 4.11 3.01 11.08
CA PRO A 68 4.30 1.62 11.52
C PRO A 68 3.01 0.95 12.00
N LEU A 69 2.17 1.67 12.75
CA LEU A 69 0.90 1.15 13.24
C LEU A 69 -0.08 0.86 12.11
N LYS A 70 -0.21 1.79 11.15
CA LYS A 70 -1.05 1.57 9.98
C LYS A 70 -0.50 0.44 9.11
N ALA A 71 0.81 0.36 8.94
CA ALA A 71 1.43 -0.72 8.18
C ALA A 71 1.15 -2.10 8.78
N LEU A 72 1.23 -2.22 10.12
CA LEU A 72 0.88 -3.44 10.82
C LEU A 72 -0.59 -3.82 10.56
N LEU A 73 -1.50 -2.88 10.77
CA LEU A 73 -2.94 -3.09 10.56
C LEU A 73 -3.26 -3.43 9.10
N THR A 74 -2.67 -2.69 8.14
CA THR A 74 -2.86 -2.93 6.72
C THR A 74 -2.34 -4.31 6.31
N THR A 75 -1.18 -4.73 6.81
CA THR A 75 -0.63 -6.06 6.54
C THR A 75 -1.58 -7.16 6.98
N VAL A 76 -2.09 -7.09 8.21
CA VAL A 76 -3.06 -8.07 8.73
C VAL A 76 -4.34 -8.04 7.88
N LYS A 77 -4.89 -6.85 7.63
CA LYS A 77 -6.10 -6.70 6.83
C LYS A 77 -5.96 -7.31 5.44
N GLU A 78 -4.91 -6.96 4.70
CA GLU A 78 -4.71 -7.45 3.33
C GLU A 78 -4.52 -8.98 3.28
N ALA A 79 -3.82 -9.55 4.26
CA ALA A 79 -3.64 -10.99 4.32
C ALA A 79 -4.95 -11.71 4.66
N VAL A 80 -5.69 -11.25 5.67
CA VAL A 80 -6.99 -11.81 6.05
C VAL A 80 -8.02 -11.67 4.92
N ASP A 81 -8.08 -10.53 4.26
CA ASP A 81 -8.97 -10.32 3.12
C ASP A 81 -8.68 -11.30 1.97
N ASN A 82 -7.38 -11.54 1.69
CA ASN A 82 -6.99 -12.52 0.67
C ASN A 82 -7.37 -13.96 1.07
N SER A 83 -7.20 -14.32 2.33
CA SER A 83 -7.59 -15.64 2.87
C SER A 83 -9.11 -15.84 2.80
N LEU A 84 -9.89 -14.82 3.18
CA LEU A 84 -11.35 -14.86 3.07
C LEU A 84 -11.82 -14.99 1.61
N ASP A 85 -11.24 -14.20 0.71
CA ASP A 85 -11.58 -14.27 -0.72
C ASP A 85 -11.23 -15.63 -1.33
N ALA A 86 -10.09 -16.21 -0.93
CA ALA A 86 -9.68 -17.54 -1.41
C ALA A 86 -10.61 -18.64 -0.90
N CYS A 87 -11.02 -18.60 0.37
CA CYS A 87 -11.99 -19.54 0.94
C CYS A 87 -13.36 -19.41 0.27
N GLU A 88 -13.84 -18.17 0.05
CA GLU A 88 -15.11 -17.90 -0.62
C GLU A 88 -15.10 -18.39 -2.05
N GLU A 89 -14.06 -18.11 -2.83
CA GLU A 89 -13.88 -18.61 -4.20
C GLU A 89 -13.78 -20.15 -4.24
N GLY A 90 -13.18 -20.75 -3.21
CA GLY A 90 -13.06 -22.20 -3.05
C GLY A 90 -14.32 -22.89 -2.51
N GLY A 91 -15.36 -22.15 -2.13
CA GLY A 91 -16.54 -22.68 -1.48
C GLY A 91 -16.27 -23.32 -0.12
N ILE A 92 -15.25 -22.84 0.59
CA ILE A 92 -14.78 -23.36 1.88
C ILE A 92 -15.22 -22.39 2.98
N LEU A 93 -15.79 -22.93 4.07
CA LEU A 93 -16.05 -22.12 5.26
C LEU A 93 -14.71 -21.68 5.86
N PRO A 94 -14.44 -20.36 5.95
CA PRO A 94 -13.12 -19.87 6.34
C PRO A 94 -12.81 -20.15 7.81
N GLU A 95 -11.61 -20.69 8.04
CA GLU A 95 -10.97 -20.80 9.35
C GLU A 95 -9.60 -20.11 9.21
N ILE A 96 -9.42 -18.99 9.91
CA ILE A 96 -8.24 -18.14 9.78
C ILE A 96 -7.65 -17.89 11.15
N ALA A 97 -6.38 -18.25 11.32
CA ALA A 97 -5.59 -17.90 12.49
C ALA A 97 -4.67 -16.72 12.20
N VAL A 98 -4.64 -15.76 13.11
CA VAL A 98 -3.76 -14.57 13.04
C VAL A 98 -2.89 -14.56 14.29
N GLU A 99 -1.58 -14.57 14.10
CA GLU A 99 -0.59 -14.44 15.15
C GLU A 99 0.27 -13.21 14.92
N ILE A 100 0.41 -12.39 15.96
CA ILE A 100 1.25 -11.21 15.96
C ILE A 100 2.23 -11.33 17.11
N GLU A 101 3.50 -11.52 16.80
CA GLU A 101 4.59 -11.67 17.76
C GLU A 101 5.47 -10.43 17.71
N GLN A 102 5.69 -9.78 18.85
CA GLN A 102 6.66 -8.73 18.97
C GLN A 102 8.07 -9.32 19.12
N THR A 103 8.90 -9.20 18.09
CA THR A 103 10.25 -9.76 18.07
C THR A 103 11.32 -8.80 18.58
N SER A 104 11.03 -7.50 18.61
CA SER A 104 11.85 -6.47 19.22
C SER A 104 10.99 -5.25 19.57
N GLU A 105 11.58 -4.21 20.18
CA GLU A 105 10.86 -2.98 20.58
C GLU A 105 9.97 -2.38 19.47
N LYS A 106 10.39 -2.50 18.21
CA LYS A 106 9.70 -1.88 17.06
C LYS A 106 9.44 -2.85 15.89
N THR A 107 9.69 -4.14 16.09
CA THR A 107 9.56 -5.14 15.04
C THR A 107 8.57 -6.22 15.43
N PHE A 108 7.67 -6.54 14.52
CA PHE A 108 6.65 -7.55 14.70
C PHE A 108 6.76 -8.61 13.60
N LYS A 109 6.55 -9.86 13.96
CA LYS A 109 6.30 -10.96 13.06
C LYS A 109 4.79 -11.17 12.98
N ILE A 110 4.27 -11.25 11.76
CA ILE A 110 2.86 -11.48 11.49
C ILE A 110 2.76 -12.82 10.76
N SER A 111 1.97 -13.73 11.31
CA SER A 111 1.67 -15.02 10.69
C SER A 111 0.16 -15.12 10.49
N ILE A 112 -0.25 -15.47 9.27
CA ILE A 112 -1.64 -15.73 8.93
C ILE A 112 -1.72 -17.12 8.31
N GLU A 113 -2.58 -17.95 8.88
CA GLU A 113 -2.85 -19.31 8.41
C GLU A 113 -4.34 -19.41 8.04
N ASP A 114 -4.63 -20.04 6.92
CA ASP A 114 -5.99 -20.28 6.45
C ASP A 114 -6.18 -21.73 5.99
N ASN A 115 -7.45 -22.17 5.99
CA ASN A 115 -7.85 -23.46 5.49
C ASN A 115 -8.31 -23.45 4.03
N GLY A 116 -7.95 -22.41 3.28
CA GLY A 116 -8.33 -22.19 1.89
C GLY A 116 -7.75 -23.25 0.92
N PRO A 117 -7.99 -23.06 -0.39
CA PRO A 117 -7.59 -24.02 -1.42
C PRO A 117 -6.07 -24.12 -1.62
N GLY A 118 -5.30 -23.24 -0.99
CA GLY A 118 -3.88 -23.07 -1.21
C GLY A 118 -3.52 -22.41 -2.54
N ILE A 119 -2.24 -22.15 -2.73
CA ILE A 119 -1.70 -21.48 -3.92
C ILE A 119 -0.74 -22.46 -4.62
N VAL A 120 -0.88 -22.60 -5.93
CA VAL A 120 0.06 -23.43 -6.71
C VAL A 120 1.46 -22.81 -6.69
N ASP A 121 2.47 -23.64 -6.64
CA ASP A 121 3.88 -23.26 -6.51
C ASP A 121 4.33 -22.21 -7.54
N THR A 122 3.93 -22.38 -8.80
CA THR A 122 4.26 -21.48 -9.92
C THR A 122 3.69 -20.06 -9.78
N GLN A 123 2.71 -19.87 -8.86
CA GLN A 123 2.05 -18.57 -8.62
C GLN A 123 2.58 -17.88 -7.36
N ILE A 124 3.12 -18.61 -6.38
CA ILE A 124 3.56 -18.04 -5.10
C ILE A 124 4.53 -16.88 -5.31
N GLY A 125 5.59 -17.10 -6.08
CA GLY A 125 6.57 -16.05 -6.36
C GLY A 125 5.95 -14.81 -7.02
N LYS A 126 4.98 -15.00 -7.91
CA LYS A 126 4.33 -13.89 -8.61
C LYS A 126 3.40 -13.10 -7.69
N ILE A 127 2.64 -13.77 -6.83
CA ILE A 127 1.67 -13.15 -5.92
C ILE A 127 2.39 -12.33 -4.84
N PHE A 128 3.42 -12.90 -4.22
CA PHE A 128 4.10 -12.28 -3.10
C PHE A 128 5.32 -11.46 -3.50
N GLY A 129 5.98 -11.82 -4.61
CA GLY A 129 7.26 -11.24 -5.04
C GLY A 129 7.16 -10.26 -6.22
N LYS A 130 5.96 -9.87 -6.64
CA LYS A 130 5.76 -8.91 -7.72
C LYS A 130 4.61 -7.96 -7.40
N LEU A 131 4.86 -6.65 -7.41
CA LEU A 131 3.79 -5.67 -7.30
C LEU A 131 2.92 -5.66 -8.57
N LEU A 132 1.65 -5.35 -8.39
CA LEU A 132 0.64 -5.24 -9.46
C LEU A 132 0.42 -6.56 -10.22
N TYR A 133 0.72 -7.71 -9.60
CA TYR A 133 0.39 -9.01 -10.15
C TYR A 133 -0.94 -9.52 -9.59
N GLY A 134 -1.73 -10.21 -10.43
CA GLY A 134 -3.03 -10.75 -10.01
C GLY A 134 -4.10 -9.69 -9.76
N SER A 135 -3.92 -8.51 -10.35
CA SER A 135 -4.92 -7.44 -10.23
C SER A 135 -6.31 -7.96 -10.61
N LYS A 136 -7.25 -7.91 -9.66
CA LYS A 136 -8.65 -8.31 -9.83
C LYS A 136 -9.44 -7.36 -10.76
N PHE A 137 -8.75 -6.50 -11.51
CA PHE A 137 -9.33 -5.52 -12.46
C PHE A 137 -10.19 -6.15 -13.55
N HIS A 138 -10.08 -7.47 -13.77
CA HIS A 138 -10.86 -8.18 -14.80
C HIS A 138 -12.06 -8.95 -14.23
N LYS A 139 -12.24 -9.01 -12.91
CA LYS A 139 -13.42 -9.66 -12.32
C LYS A 139 -14.46 -8.61 -11.92
N LEU A 140 -15.68 -8.77 -12.43
CA LEU A 140 -16.86 -7.96 -12.06
C LEU A 140 -17.39 -8.29 -10.65
N SER A 141 -16.77 -9.23 -9.92
CA SER A 141 -17.14 -9.57 -8.55
C SER A 141 -16.47 -8.62 -7.57
N GLN A 142 -17.23 -8.15 -6.61
CA GLN A 142 -16.72 -7.35 -5.50
C GLN A 142 -15.83 -8.23 -4.62
N SER A 143 -14.52 -8.01 -4.68
CA SER A 143 -13.55 -8.64 -3.79
C SER A 143 -13.15 -7.65 -2.69
N ARG A 144 -12.79 -8.16 -1.50
CA ARG A 144 -12.40 -7.33 -0.34
C ARG A 144 -11.14 -6.52 -0.60
N GLY A 145 -10.19 -7.09 -1.34
CA GLY A 145 -8.96 -6.41 -1.77
C GLY A 145 -9.15 -5.63 -3.06
N GLN A 146 -9.37 -4.31 -2.99
CA GLN A 146 -9.70 -3.49 -4.16
C GLN A 146 -8.55 -3.29 -5.16
N GLN A 147 -7.29 -3.40 -4.76
CA GLN A 147 -6.15 -3.02 -5.59
C GLN A 147 -5.27 -4.16 -6.08
N GLY A 148 -5.40 -5.38 -5.52
CA GLY A 148 -4.57 -6.54 -5.90
C GLY A 148 -3.07 -6.37 -5.69
N ILE A 149 -2.67 -5.40 -4.86
CA ILE A 149 -1.27 -5.09 -4.54
C ILE A 149 -0.97 -5.17 -3.05
N GLY A 150 -1.99 -5.32 -2.20
CA GLY A 150 -1.87 -5.20 -0.76
C GLY A 150 -0.86 -6.14 -0.15
N ILE A 151 -0.94 -7.44 -0.46
CA ILE A 151 -0.03 -8.43 0.15
C ILE A 151 1.41 -8.28 -0.33
N SER A 152 1.64 -7.97 -1.60
CA SER A 152 2.99 -7.71 -2.11
C SER A 152 3.55 -6.37 -1.60
N ALA A 153 2.70 -5.36 -1.40
CA ALA A 153 3.07 -4.10 -0.75
C ALA A 153 3.43 -4.30 0.73
N ALA A 154 2.69 -5.16 1.45
CA ALA A 154 3.00 -5.55 2.82
C ALA A 154 4.37 -6.24 2.92
N GLY A 155 4.63 -7.21 2.03
CA GLY A 155 5.93 -7.88 1.93
C GLY A 155 7.06 -6.92 1.63
N MET A 156 6.86 -5.98 0.69
CA MET A 156 7.84 -4.94 0.39
C MET A 156 8.08 -4.02 1.59
N TYR A 157 7.05 -3.61 2.32
CA TYR A 157 7.21 -2.82 3.53
C TYR A 157 8.07 -3.55 4.55
N GLY A 158 7.78 -4.83 4.83
CA GLY A 158 8.55 -5.68 5.73
C GLY A 158 10.01 -5.77 5.29
N GLN A 159 10.26 -6.05 4.02
CA GLN A 159 11.61 -6.13 3.45
C GLN A 159 12.37 -4.80 3.58
N LEU A 160 11.77 -3.68 3.24
CA LEU A 160 12.43 -2.36 3.29
C LEU A 160 12.71 -1.88 4.72
N THR A 161 11.91 -2.31 5.69
CA THR A 161 12.03 -1.85 7.09
C THR A 161 12.86 -2.79 7.96
N THR A 162 12.87 -4.09 7.65
CA THR A 162 13.54 -5.11 8.47
C THR A 162 14.65 -5.85 7.75
N GLY A 163 14.71 -5.77 6.43
CA GLY A 163 15.64 -6.56 5.60
C GLY A 163 15.29 -8.05 5.52
N LYS A 164 14.17 -8.48 6.13
CA LYS A 164 13.80 -9.90 6.18
C LYS A 164 12.92 -10.29 4.99
N PRO A 165 13.07 -11.53 4.48
CA PRO A 165 12.24 -12.08 3.42
C PRO A 165 10.83 -12.43 3.91
N ILE A 166 9.96 -12.72 2.95
CA ILE A 166 8.62 -13.28 3.17
C ILE A 166 8.73 -14.80 3.20
N HIS A 167 8.04 -15.44 4.15
CA HIS A 167 7.87 -16.88 4.22
C HIS A 167 6.45 -17.23 3.80
N VAL A 168 6.29 -18.18 2.89
CA VAL A 168 5.00 -18.65 2.41
C VAL A 168 4.97 -20.18 2.45
N PHE A 169 3.99 -20.73 3.17
CA PHE A 169 3.67 -22.14 3.14
C PHE A 169 2.37 -22.33 2.37
N SER A 170 2.32 -23.30 1.48
CA SER A 170 1.10 -23.57 0.74
C SER A 170 0.97 -25.04 0.37
N ARG A 171 -0.27 -25.56 0.51
CA ARG A 171 -0.65 -26.92 0.12
C ARG A 171 -1.97 -26.87 -0.62
N THR A 172 -2.03 -27.39 -1.84
CA THR A 172 -3.23 -27.35 -2.69
C THR A 172 -4.14 -28.56 -2.55
N GLY A 173 -3.97 -29.36 -1.51
CA GLY A 173 -4.83 -30.49 -1.21
C GLY A 173 -4.21 -31.46 -0.19
N LYS A 174 -5.04 -32.18 0.57
CA LYS A 174 -4.62 -33.08 1.67
C LYS A 174 -3.59 -34.13 1.26
N LYS A 175 -3.64 -34.61 0.01
CA LYS A 175 -2.72 -35.64 -0.52
C LYS A 175 -1.56 -35.08 -1.34
N LYS A 176 -1.46 -33.74 -1.42
CA LYS A 176 -0.38 -33.08 -2.16
C LYS A 176 0.70 -32.62 -1.20
N PRO A 177 1.96 -32.55 -1.66
CA PRO A 177 3.02 -31.97 -0.84
C PRO A 177 2.75 -30.50 -0.52
N ALA A 178 3.25 -30.06 0.62
CA ALA A 178 3.32 -28.64 0.93
C ALA A 178 4.62 -28.03 0.39
N HIS A 179 4.53 -26.79 -0.03
CA HIS A 179 5.66 -26.01 -0.48
C HIS A 179 5.94 -24.89 0.50
N GLU A 180 7.19 -24.73 0.88
CA GLU A 180 7.68 -23.58 1.63
C GLU A 180 8.54 -22.71 0.70
N PHE A 181 8.22 -21.44 0.61
CA PHE A 181 9.01 -20.46 -0.11
C PHE A 181 9.53 -19.41 0.85
N VAL A 182 10.81 -19.08 0.70
CA VAL A 182 11.42 -17.89 1.28
C VAL A 182 11.78 -16.97 0.13
N LEU A 183 11.19 -15.80 0.08
CA LEU A 183 11.34 -14.91 -1.08
C LEU A 183 11.36 -13.43 -0.68
N SER A 184 11.95 -12.63 -1.54
CA SER A 184 11.92 -11.17 -1.49
C SER A 184 11.52 -10.59 -2.86
N ILE A 185 11.38 -9.26 -2.90
CA ILE A 185 11.04 -8.53 -4.12
C ILE A 185 12.29 -7.84 -4.64
N ASP A 186 12.74 -8.18 -5.87
CA ASP A 186 13.69 -7.35 -6.60
C ASP A 186 12.99 -6.04 -6.96
N THR A 187 13.28 -4.99 -6.21
CA THR A 187 12.64 -3.69 -6.33
C THR A 187 13.04 -2.92 -7.59
N ALA A 188 14.15 -3.30 -8.22
CA ALA A 188 14.61 -2.68 -9.46
C ALA A 188 13.88 -3.26 -10.67
N ARG A 189 13.67 -4.60 -10.66
CA ARG A 189 13.10 -5.33 -11.80
C ARG A 189 11.62 -5.70 -11.62
N ASN A 190 11.06 -5.49 -10.42
CA ASN A 190 9.73 -5.97 -10.05
C ASN A 190 9.55 -7.48 -10.29
N LYS A 191 10.47 -8.27 -9.77
CA LYS A 191 10.48 -9.72 -9.91
C LYS A 191 10.65 -10.39 -8.55
N PRO A 192 10.08 -11.60 -8.36
CA PRO A 192 10.38 -12.40 -7.18
C PRO A 192 11.85 -12.83 -7.18
N GLU A 193 12.48 -12.71 -6.04
CA GLU A 193 13.78 -13.31 -5.73
C GLU A 193 13.54 -14.43 -4.74
N ILE A 194 13.64 -15.67 -5.21
CA ILE A 194 13.38 -16.87 -4.41
C ILE A 194 14.70 -17.31 -3.77
N HIS A 195 14.78 -17.25 -2.44
CA HIS A 195 15.96 -17.64 -1.68
C HIS A 195 15.97 -19.14 -1.40
N SER A 196 14.79 -19.72 -1.13
CA SER A 196 14.63 -21.16 -0.97
C SER A 196 13.22 -21.61 -1.37
N CYS A 197 13.13 -22.86 -1.83
CA CYS A 197 11.88 -23.56 -2.08
C CYS A 197 12.05 -25.00 -1.59
N LEU A 198 11.33 -25.35 -0.53
CA LEU A 198 11.34 -26.68 0.07
C LEU A 198 10.02 -27.38 -0.20
N LEU A 199 10.10 -28.68 -0.42
CA LEU A 199 8.96 -29.56 -0.66
C LEU A 199 8.80 -30.53 0.52
N TYR A 200 7.67 -30.47 1.18
CA TYR A 200 7.32 -31.38 2.28
C TYR A 200 6.37 -32.45 1.77
N THR A 201 6.86 -33.68 1.70
CA THR A 201 6.11 -34.86 1.20
C THR A 201 5.44 -35.68 2.30
N SER A 202 5.81 -35.45 3.55
CA SER A 202 5.19 -36.11 4.72
C SER A 202 3.97 -35.32 5.22
N PRO A 203 2.96 -35.98 5.80
CA PRO A 203 1.89 -35.26 6.49
C PRO A 203 2.49 -34.38 7.59
N SER A 204 1.92 -33.18 7.73
CA SER A 204 2.32 -32.23 8.76
C SER A 204 2.16 -32.90 10.15
N PRO A 205 3.08 -32.67 11.10
CA PRO A 205 2.90 -33.12 12.48
C PRO A 205 1.64 -32.60 13.18
N ARG A 206 0.86 -31.74 12.49
CA ARG A 206 -0.38 -31.10 13.00
C ARG A 206 -1.67 -31.70 12.43
N ASP A 207 -1.59 -32.80 11.64
CA ASP A 207 -2.77 -33.53 11.13
C ASP A 207 -3.15 -34.66 12.07
#